data_492baedc32584fe24cb344f6c74da634
#
_entry.id   492baedc32584fe24cb344f6c74da634
#
_cell.length_a   1.000
_cell.length_b   1.000
_cell.length_c   1.000
_cell.angle_alpha   90.00
_cell.angle_beta   90.00
_cell.angle_gamma   90.00
#
_symmetry.space_group_name_H-M   'P 1'
#
loop_
_entity.id
_entity.type
_entity.pdbx_description
1 polymer ?
#
loop_
_entity_poly.entity_id
_entity_poly.type
_entity_poly.pdbx_seq_one_letter_code
_entity_poly.pdbx_strand_id
1 'polypeptide(L)'
;AALSYAEIKALATGNPQIIEKCNLDMEVSKLNMLRASHLSQRYALEELVLRKYPAEIKELNERIAGYEQDSTHLAEHPKPAEGIAPMVLGGVIYTERENAGKAIIEACTHMNGAETVSIGSYRGFSMLLSYDGAANEFRMVLKGKLSHTAVLGADAGGNVTRIDNALEKITEHLANARSQLAHTTEQLENARTEMTAPFPKEAELAEKTRRLNELNVLLNLNEQDRPVMADEPDEGDRIRPKAAERER
;
A
#
# COMPACT_ATOMS: atom_id res chain seq x y z
N ALA A 1 20.10 27.88 0.09
CA ALA A 1 20.26 29.05 0.94
C ALA A 1 20.91 30.17 0.09
N ALA A 2 20.39 31.40 0.17
CA ALA A 2 21.01 32.53 -0.49
C ALA A 2 22.23 32.95 0.33
N LEU A 3 23.36 33.16 -0.34
CA LEU A 3 24.57 33.67 0.29
C LEU A 3 24.31 35.09 0.81
N SER A 4 24.78 35.39 2.03
CA SER A 4 24.76 36.73 2.56
C SER A 4 25.71 37.64 1.75
N TYR A 5 25.53 38.97 1.80
CA TYR A 5 26.42 39.89 1.12
C TYR A 5 27.88 39.75 1.57
N ALA A 6 28.10 39.42 2.85
CA ALA A 6 29.44 39.15 3.40
C ALA A 6 30.08 37.91 2.78
N GLU A 7 29.30 36.85 2.57
CA GLU A 7 29.75 35.61 1.93
C GLU A 7 30.08 35.82 0.44
N ILE A 8 29.28 36.60 -0.28
CA ILE A 8 29.54 36.96 -1.68
C ILE A 8 30.84 37.78 -1.80
N LYS A 9 31.02 38.75 -0.90
CA LYS A 9 32.22 39.59 -0.87
C LYS A 9 33.48 38.79 -0.54
N ALA A 10 33.36 37.83 0.35
CA ALA A 10 34.48 37.00 0.78
C ALA A 10 34.80 35.88 -0.22
N LEU A 11 33.80 35.33 -0.96
CA LEU A 11 34.04 34.53 -2.15
C LEU A 11 34.81 35.31 -3.23
N ALA A 12 34.47 36.57 -3.44
CA ALA A 12 35.16 37.45 -4.37
C ALA A 12 36.61 37.75 -3.94
N THR A 13 36.92 37.72 -2.63
CA THR A 13 38.27 37.89 -2.08
C THR A 13 39.09 36.62 -1.99
N GLY A 14 38.50 35.43 -2.36
CA GLY A 14 39.19 34.17 -2.40
C GLY A 14 39.52 33.54 -1.04
N ASN A 15 38.82 33.94 0.04
CA ASN A 15 39.02 33.34 1.36
C ASN A 15 38.69 31.86 1.38
N PRO A 16 39.66 30.93 1.56
CA PRO A 16 39.44 29.49 1.47
C PRO A 16 38.49 28.96 2.55
N GLN A 17 38.42 29.55 3.72
CA GLN A 17 37.53 29.14 4.82
C GLN A 17 36.06 29.41 4.49
N ILE A 18 35.74 30.45 3.74
CA ILE A 18 34.37 30.74 3.32
C ILE A 18 33.94 29.85 2.19
N ILE A 19 34.85 29.53 1.25
CA ILE A 19 34.58 28.53 0.21
C ILE A 19 34.29 27.19 0.84
N GLU A 20 35.12 26.75 1.81
CA GLU A 20 34.94 25.51 2.57
C GLU A 20 33.59 25.50 3.28
N LYS A 21 33.21 26.59 3.99
CA LYS A 21 31.92 26.76 4.67
C LYS A 21 30.76 26.58 3.70
N CYS A 22 30.75 27.30 2.56
CA CYS A 22 29.69 27.20 1.57
C CYS A 22 29.51 25.79 1.02
N ASN A 23 30.61 25.09 0.74
CA ASN A 23 30.55 23.71 0.29
C ASN A 23 29.98 22.79 1.37
N LEU A 24 30.41 22.94 2.63
CA LEU A 24 29.89 22.16 3.76
C LEU A 24 28.42 22.45 4.03
N ASP A 25 27.96 23.70 3.92
CA ASP A 25 26.53 24.07 4.05
C ASP A 25 25.69 23.31 3.02
N MET A 26 26.12 23.25 1.76
CA MET A 26 25.43 22.49 0.72
C MET A 26 25.42 20.98 0.99
N GLU A 27 26.56 20.43 1.41
CA GLU A 27 26.70 19.01 1.70
C GLU A 27 25.89 18.57 2.92
N VAL A 28 25.94 19.36 4.01
CA VAL A 28 25.14 19.15 5.23
C VAL A 28 23.65 19.25 4.91
N SER A 29 23.22 20.26 4.11
CA SER A 29 21.84 20.38 3.67
C SER A 29 21.38 19.15 2.87
N LYS A 30 22.18 18.68 1.94
CA LYS A 30 21.91 17.45 1.16
C LYS A 30 21.79 16.22 2.06
N LEU A 31 22.71 16.05 3.02
CA LEU A 31 22.69 14.93 3.95
C LEU A 31 21.48 14.97 4.88
N ASN A 32 21.08 16.17 5.35
CA ASN A 32 19.86 16.36 6.13
C ASN A 32 18.60 15.99 5.33
N MET A 33 18.52 16.34 4.04
CA MET A 33 17.42 15.91 3.17
C MET A 33 17.38 14.40 3.03
N LEU A 34 18.53 13.74 2.84
CA LEU A 34 18.61 12.27 2.77
C LEU A 34 18.20 11.62 4.09
N ARG A 35 18.61 12.20 5.23
CA ARG A 35 18.20 11.73 6.57
C ARG A 35 16.69 11.88 6.78
N ALA A 36 16.12 13.01 6.39
CA ALA A 36 14.67 13.22 6.45
C ALA A 36 13.90 12.21 5.58
N SER A 37 14.39 11.93 4.37
CA SER A 37 13.82 10.90 3.50
C SER A 37 13.90 9.51 4.14
N HIS A 38 15.04 9.13 4.71
CA HIS A 38 15.22 7.88 5.43
C HIS A 38 14.26 7.74 6.63
N LEU A 39 14.06 8.81 7.41
CA LEU A 39 13.09 8.83 8.50
C LEU A 39 11.65 8.66 8.00
N SER A 40 11.30 9.32 6.89
CA SER A 40 9.98 9.16 6.25
C SER A 40 9.74 7.72 5.79
N GLN A 41 10.75 7.07 5.20
CA GLN A 41 10.69 5.66 4.83
C GLN A 41 10.50 4.75 6.05
N ARG A 42 11.21 5.03 7.16
CA ARG A 42 11.02 4.29 8.41
C ARG A 42 9.60 4.38 8.94
N TYR A 43 8.97 5.55 8.93
CA TYR A 43 7.57 5.70 9.35
C TYR A 43 6.60 4.94 8.45
N ALA A 44 6.85 4.92 7.12
CA ALA A 44 6.06 4.13 6.20
C ALA A 44 6.20 2.61 6.47
N LEU A 45 7.42 2.14 6.75
CA LEU A 45 7.69 0.76 7.13
C LEU A 45 7.04 0.39 8.47
N GLU A 46 7.02 1.30 9.44
CA GLU A 46 6.37 1.10 10.74
C GLU A 46 4.87 0.81 10.58
N GLU A 47 4.16 1.54 9.73
CA GLU A 47 2.75 1.30 9.41
C GLU A 47 2.55 -0.09 8.76
N LEU A 48 3.44 -0.47 7.83
CA LEU A 48 3.41 -1.80 7.21
C LEU A 48 3.63 -2.92 8.23
N VAL A 49 4.65 -2.78 9.08
CA VAL A 49 5.05 -3.78 10.08
C VAL A 49 4.04 -3.93 11.20
N LEU A 50 3.48 -2.82 11.69
CA LEU A 50 2.60 -2.84 12.85
C LEU A 50 1.13 -3.12 12.49
N ARG A 51 0.69 -2.77 11.29
CA ARG A 51 -0.74 -2.85 10.92
C ARG A 51 -1.00 -3.70 9.68
N LYS A 52 -0.38 -3.35 8.55
CA LYS A 52 -0.77 -3.95 7.27
C LYS A 52 -0.42 -5.43 7.20
N TYR A 53 0.86 -5.78 7.36
CA TYR A 53 1.29 -7.18 7.27
C TYR A 53 0.65 -8.10 8.32
N PRO A 54 0.54 -7.72 9.61
CA PRO A 54 -0.15 -8.55 10.59
C PRO A 54 -1.63 -8.78 10.26
N ALA A 55 -2.34 -7.77 9.75
CA ALA A 55 -3.73 -7.91 9.33
C ALA A 55 -3.87 -8.86 8.13
N GLU A 56 -3.01 -8.70 7.11
CA GLU A 56 -2.98 -9.55 5.92
C GLU A 56 -2.63 -11.02 6.27
N ILE A 57 -1.63 -11.22 7.14
CA ILE A 57 -1.25 -12.56 7.64
C ILE A 57 -2.43 -13.21 8.36
N LYS A 58 -3.15 -12.47 9.19
CA LYS A 58 -4.33 -12.96 9.89
C LYS A 58 -5.41 -13.39 8.90
N GLU A 59 -5.73 -12.54 7.93
CA GLU A 59 -6.74 -12.85 6.88
C GLU A 59 -6.32 -14.09 6.06
N LEU A 60 -5.05 -14.18 5.67
CA LEU A 60 -4.53 -15.34 4.93
C LEU A 60 -4.65 -16.63 5.75
N ASN A 61 -4.33 -16.60 7.04
CA ASN A 61 -4.50 -17.77 7.92
C ASN A 61 -5.97 -18.19 8.05
N GLU A 62 -6.89 -17.23 8.19
CA GLU A 62 -8.34 -17.52 8.24
C GLU A 62 -8.83 -18.14 6.90
N ARG A 63 -8.35 -17.64 5.76
CA ARG A 63 -8.66 -18.19 4.43
C ARG A 63 -8.07 -19.57 4.25
N ILE A 64 -6.83 -19.81 4.66
CA ILE A 64 -6.18 -21.13 4.60
C ILE A 64 -7.00 -22.15 5.43
N ALA A 65 -7.33 -21.81 6.69
CA ALA A 65 -8.15 -22.67 7.52
C ALA A 65 -9.53 -22.96 6.90
N GLY A 66 -10.12 -21.98 6.23
CA GLY A 66 -11.37 -22.16 5.49
C GLY A 66 -11.22 -23.11 4.30
N TYR A 67 -10.18 -22.92 3.48
CA TYR A 67 -9.91 -23.83 2.34
C TYR A 67 -9.56 -25.26 2.80
N GLU A 68 -8.85 -25.42 3.91
CA GLU A 68 -8.54 -26.74 4.47
C GLU A 68 -9.80 -27.49 4.89
N GLN A 69 -10.73 -26.79 5.56
CA GLN A 69 -12.02 -27.36 5.95
C GLN A 69 -12.85 -27.74 4.72
N ASP A 70 -12.95 -26.83 3.73
CA ASP A 70 -13.71 -27.08 2.50
C ASP A 70 -13.07 -28.18 1.65
N SER A 71 -11.74 -28.29 1.62
CA SER A 71 -11.03 -29.37 0.94
C SER A 71 -11.31 -30.72 1.59
N THR A 72 -11.30 -30.80 2.93
CA THR A 72 -11.64 -32.01 3.68
C THR A 72 -13.10 -32.39 3.41
N HIS A 73 -14.00 -31.45 3.48
CA HIS A 73 -15.43 -31.65 3.21
C HIS A 73 -15.68 -32.12 1.78
N LEU A 74 -14.97 -31.57 0.79
CA LEU A 74 -15.04 -32.04 -0.60
C LEU A 74 -14.54 -33.48 -0.78
N ALA A 75 -13.49 -33.85 -0.04
CA ALA A 75 -12.96 -35.21 -0.07
C ALA A 75 -13.93 -36.27 0.51
N GLU A 76 -14.77 -35.88 1.47
CA GLU A 76 -15.84 -36.73 2.01
C GLU A 76 -17.00 -36.94 1.02
N HIS A 77 -17.12 -36.05 0.01
CA HIS A 77 -18.14 -36.09 -1.03
C HIS A 77 -17.53 -36.20 -2.43
N PRO A 78 -16.84 -37.30 -2.73
CA PRO A 78 -16.10 -37.42 -3.98
C PRO A 78 -17.04 -37.48 -5.20
N LYS A 79 -16.52 -37.04 -6.33
CA LYS A 79 -17.18 -37.20 -7.62
C LYS A 79 -17.07 -38.66 -8.06
N PRO A 80 -18.14 -39.28 -8.58
CA PRO A 80 -18.06 -40.59 -9.16
C PRO A 80 -17.17 -40.63 -10.41
N ALA A 81 -16.63 -41.77 -10.76
CA ALA A 81 -15.79 -41.94 -11.96
C ALA A 81 -16.56 -41.61 -13.24
N GLU A 82 -17.85 -41.93 -13.29
CA GLU A 82 -18.74 -41.60 -14.39
C GLU A 82 -19.95 -40.79 -13.90
N GLY A 83 -20.37 -39.78 -14.69
CA GLY A 83 -21.52 -38.95 -14.41
C GLY A 83 -21.18 -37.79 -13.44
N ILE A 84 -22.12 -37.46 -12.57
CA ILE A 84 -22.02 -36.43 -11.54
C ILE A 84 -22.36 -37.00 -10.16
N ALA A 85 -21.84 -36.40 -9.11
CA ALA A 85 -22.36 -36.68 -7.77
C ALA A 85 -23.85 -36.32 -7.69
N PRO A 86 -24.65 -36.96 -6.84
CA PRO A 86 -26.05 -36.59 -6.65
C PRO A 86 -26.16 -35.09 -6.29
N MET A 87 -26.94 -34.34 -7.10
CA MET A 87 -27.20 -32.91 -6.91
C MET A 87 -28.65 -32.72 -6.46
N VAL A 88 -28.87 -32.06 -5.36
CA VAL A 88 -30.23 -31.73 -4.87
C VAL A 88 -30.59 -30.33 -5.32
N LEU A 89 -31.70 -30.21 -6.08
CA LEU A 89 -32.24 -28.91 -6.50
C LEU A 89 -33.75 -28.87 -6.28
N GLY A 90 -34.26 -27.88 -5.55
CA GLY A 90 -35.68 -27.82 -5.25
C GLY A 90 -36.27 -29.06 -4.55
N GLY A 91 -35.44 -29.81 -3.83
CA GLY A 91 -35.85 -31.07 -3.18
C GLY A 91 -35.80 -32.30 -4.09
N VAL A 92 -35.45 -32.16 -5.38
CA VAL A 92 -35.31 -33.26 -6.34
C VAL A 92 -33.81 -33.63 -6.47
N ILE A 93 -33.53 -34.95 -6.53
CA ILE A 93 -32.17 -35.48 -6.70
C ILE A 93 -31.90 -35.71 -8.18
N TYR A 94 -30.84 -35.12 -8.70
CA TYR A 94 -30.37 -35.27 -10.07
C TYR A 94 -29.04 -36.01 -10.08
N THR A 95 -28.92 -37.03 -10.90
CA THR A 95 -27.71 -37.86 -11.11
C THR A 95 -27.16 -37.73 -12.52
N GLU A 96 -27.92 -37.12 -13.43
CA GLU A 96 -27.53 -36.89 -14.80
C GLU A 96 -27.20 -35.41 -15.02
N ARG A 97 -26.05 -35.18 -15.62
CA ARG A 97 -25.50 -33.83 -15.87
C ARG A 97 -26.47 -32.89 -16.60
N GLU A 98 -27.07 -33.42 -17.65
CA GLU A 98 -27.97 -32.64 -18.52
C GLU A 98 -29.24 -32.23 -17.78
N ASN A 99 -29.83 -33.13 -17.01
CA ASN A 99 -31.04 -32.89 -16.25
C ASN A 99 -30.77 -31.92 -15.08
N ALA A 100 -29.67 -32.07 -14.37
CA ALA A 100 -29.24 -31.13 -13.33
C ALA A 100 -29.01 -29.72 -13.89
N GLY A 101 -28.32 -29.65 -15.04
CA GLY A 101 -28.07 -28.36 -15.71
C GLY A 101 -29.34 -27.67 -16.19
N LYS A 102 -30.34 -28.42 -16.71
CA LYS A 102 -31.65 -27.85 -17.07
C LYS A 102 -32.39 -27.28 -15.86
N ALA A 103 -32.36 -28.01 -14.73
CA ALA A 103 -32.96 -27.53 -13.49
C ALA A 103 -32.29 -26.25 -12.95
N ILE A 104 -30.95 -26.13 -13.12
CA ILE A 104 -30.25 -24.89 -12.79
C ILE A 104 -30.71 -23.73 -13.69
N ILE A 105 -30.82 -23.94 -15.00
CA ILE A 105 -31.29 -22.91 -15.94
C ILE A 105 -32.74 -22.51 -15.62
N GLU A 106 -33.60 -23.49 -15.31
CA GLU A 106 -34.98 -23.24 -14.89
C GLU A 106 -35.01 -22.39 -13.61
N ALA A 107 -34.19 -22.68 -12.62
CA ALA A 107 -34.05 -21.85 -11.42
C ALA A 107 -33.61 -20.41 -11.77
N CYS A 108 -32.70 -20.22 -12.73
CA CYS A 108 -32.33 -18.87 -13.20
C CYS A 108 -33.51 -18.11 -13.81
N THR A 109 -34.36 -18.79 -14.60
CA THR A 109 -35.54 -18.15 -15.24
C THR A 109 -36.65 -17.77 -14.24
N HIS A 110 -36.75 -18.49 -13.12
CA HIS A 110 -37.69 -18.22 -12.06
C HIS A 110 -37.18 -17.24 -11.00
N MET A 111 -35.90 -16.82 -11.11
CA MET A 111 -35.30 -15.87 -10.16
C MET A 111 -35.92 -14.47 -10.38
N ASN A 112 -36.60 -13.96 -9.38
CA ASN A 112 -37.16 -12.59 -9.40
C ASN A 112 -36.27 -11.66 -8.54
N GLY A 113 -35.55 -10.77 -9.18
CA GLY A 113 -34.74 -9.75 -8.49
C GLY A 113 -33.28 -10.14 -8.24
N ALA A 114 -32.58 -9.31 -7.47
CA ALA A 114 -31.16 -9.43 -7.17
C ALA A 114 -30.85 -10.22 -5.88
N GLU A 115 -31.86 -10.79 -5.22
CA GLU A 115 -31.65 -11.54 -3.97
C GLU A 115 -31.03 -12.90 -4.23
N THR A 116 -30.10 -13.28 -3.36
CA THR A 116 -29.47 -14.62 -3.40
C THR A 116 -30.47 -15.67 -2.88
N VAL A 117 -30.75 -16.68 -3.68
CA VAL A 117 -31.73 -17.74 -3.38
C VAL A 117 -31.02 -19.08 -3.18
N SER A 118 -31.34 -19.78 -2.09
CA SER A 118 -30.88 -21.16 -1.89
C SER A 118 -31.70 -22.09 -2.78
N ILE A 119 -31.04 -22.84 -3.67
CA ILE A 119 -31.69 -23.73 -4.61
C ILE A 119 -31.42 -25.20 -4.34
N GLY A 120 -30.46 -25.54 -3.46
CA GLY A 120 -30.17 -26.94 -3.14
C GLY A 120 -28.77 -27.17 -2.58
N SER A 121 -28.22 -28.35 -2.87
CA SER A 121 -26.87 -28.73 -2.43
C SER A 121 -26.17 -29.64 -3.45
N TYR A 122 -24.84 -29.55 -3.48
CA TYR A 122 -23.99 -30.38 -4.32
C TYR A 122 -22.67 -30.69 -3.63
N ARG A 123 -22.29 -31.95 -3.56
CA ARG A 123 -21.05 -32.46 -2.95
C ARG A 123 -20.82 -31.89 -1.54
N GLY A 124 -21.91 -31.81 -0.75
CA GLY A 124 -21.92 -31.28 0.61
C GLY A 124 -22.01 -29.75 0.72
N PHE A 125 -21.82 -29.00 -0.37
CA PHE A 125 -21.92 -27.54 -0.37
C PHE A 125 -23.36 -27.09 -0.65
N SER A 126 -23.81 -26.05 0.07
CA SER A 126 -25.10 -25.40 -0.23
C SER A 126 -24.98 -24.59 -1.52
N MET A 127 -25.99 -24.71 -2.39
CA MET A 127 -26.05 -24.01 -3.67
C MET A 127 -26.94 -22.77 -3.56
N LEU A 128 -26.32 -21.62 -3.72
CA LEU A 128 -26.98 -20.31 -3.69
C LEU A 128 -26.89 -19.68 -5.07
N LEU A 129 -28.05 -19.39 -5.67
CA LEU A 129 -28.13 -18.71 -6.96
C LEU A 129 -28.21 -17.21 -6.75
N SER A 130 -27.39 -16.44 -7.43
CA SER A 130 -27.37 -14.97 -7.43
C SER A 130 -27.30 -14.42 -8.86
N TYR A 131 -27.82 -13.20 -9.06
CA TYR A 131 -27.72 -12.47 -10.30
C TYR A 131 -26.88 -11.21 -10.11
N ASP A 132 -25.82 -11.08 -10.90
CA ASP A 132 -25.00 -9.87 -10.95
C ASP A 132 -25.51 -8.95 -12.06
N GLY A 133 -26.29 -7.93 -11.69
CA GLY A 133 -26.88 -6.99 -12.64
C GLY A 133 -25.86 -6.11 -13.37
N ALA A 134 -24.67 -5.89 -12.81
CA ALA A 134 -23.62 -5.11 -13.44
C ALA A 134 -22.91 -5.91 -14.57
N ALA A 135 -22.69 -7.19 -14.34
CA ALA A 135 -22.11 -8.10 -15.32
C ALA A 135 -23.17 -8.76 -16.22
N ASN A 136 -24.45 -8.66 -15.90
CA ASN A 136 -25.56 -9.35 -16.54
C ASN A 136 -25.39 -10.88 -16.56
N GLU A 137 -24.98 -11.44 -15.40
CA GLU A 137 -24.60 -12.83 -15.26
C GLU A 137 -25.27 -13.50 -14.06
N PHE A 138 -25.70 -14.74 -14.23
CA PHE A 138 -26.07 -15.60 -13.11
C PHE A 138 -24.83 -16.26 -12.52
N ARG A 139 -24.77 -16.32 -11.19
CA ARG A 139 -23.67 -16.94 -10.45
C ARG A 139 -24.21 -17.96 -9.47
N MET A 140 -23.57 -19.14 -9.50
CA MET A 140 -23.77 -20.17 -8.49
C MET A 140 -22.72 -20.02 -7.42
N VAL A 141 -23.15 -19.76 -6.19
CA VAL A 141 -22.27 -19.70 -5.02
C VAL A 141 -22.39 -21.01 -4.25
N LEU A 142 -21.30 -21.74 -4.15
CA LEU A 142 -21.18 -22.98 -3.40
C LEU A 142 -20.67 -22.63 -2.01
N LYS A 143 -21.54 -22.71 -1.03
CA LYS A 143 -21.27 -22.28 0.34
C LYS A 143 -20.83 -23.46 1.19
N GLY A 144 -19.57 -23.47 1.56
CA GLY A 144 -18.95 -24.27 2.61
C GLY A 144 -18.56 -23.40 3.79
N LYS A 145 -17.35 -23.56 4.30
CA LYS A 145 -16.72 -22.60 5.23
C LYS A 145 -16.45 -21.27 4.51
N LEU A 146 -15.95 -21.37 3.28
CA LEU A 146 -15.81 -20.25 2.35
C LEU A 146 -16.92 -20.29 1.29
N SER A 147 -16.87 -19.35 0.37
CA SER A 147 -17.77 -19.29 -0.78
C SER A 147 -16.98 -19.49 -2.07
N HIS A 148 -17.41 -20.47 -2.89
CA HIS A 148 -16.80 -20.78 -4.18
C HIS A 148 -17.81 -20.45 -5.28
N THR A 149 -17.43 -19.63 -6.26
CA THR A 149 -18.38 -19.10 -7.25
C THR A 149 -18.10 -19.63 -8.63
N ALA A 150 -19.16 -20.08 -9.32
CA ALA A 150 -19.16 -20.42 -10.72
C ALA A 150 -20.09 -19.49 -11.50
N VAL A 151 -19.62 -18.89 -12.60
CA VAL A 151 -20.45 -18.14 -13.52
C VAL A 151 -21.25 -19.09 -14.38
N LEU A 152 -22.57 -18.93 -14.45
CA LEU A 152 -23.47 -19.77 -15.20
C LEU A 152 -23.63 -19.24 -16.65
N GLY A 153 -23.85 -20.15 -17.59
CA GLY A 153 -24.10 -19.84 -18.99
C GLY A 153 -25.35 -20.50 -19.52
N ALA A 154 -25.58 -20.40 -20.82
CA ALA A 154 -26.74 -20.98 -21.48
C ALA A 154 -26.68 -22.51 -21.66
N ASP A 155 -25.48 -23.10 -21.56
CA ASP A 155 -25.28 -24.55 -21.73
C ASP A 155 -25.56 -25.30 -20.43
N ALA A 156 -26.55 -26.17 -20.42
CA ALA A 156 -27.00 -26.92 -19.27
C ALA A 156 -25.88 -27.82 -18.70
N GLY A 157 -25.29 -28.68 -19.50
CA GLY A 157 -24.22 -29.59 -19.08
C GLY A 157 -22.93 -28.83 -18.69
N GLY A 158 -22.64 -27.74 -19.37
CA GLY A 158 -21.52 -26.85 -19.09
C GLY A 158 -21.63 -26.16 -17.74
N ASN A 159 -22.85 -25.86 -17.26
CA ASN A 159 -23.04 -25.25 -15.93
C ASN A 159 -22.60 -26.19 -14.81
N VAL A 160 -22.93 -27.48 -14.92
CA VAL A 160 -22.49 -28.49 -13.94
C VAL A 160 -20.96 -28.62 -13.96
N THR A 161 -20.36 -28.57 -15.15
CA THR A 161 -18.89 -28.60 -15.29
C THR A 161 -18.23 -27.39 -14.65
N ARG A 162 -18.80 -26.19 -14.80
CA ARG A 162 -18.31 -24.95 -14.16
C ARG A 162 -18.39 -25.03 -12.64
N ILE A 163 -19.46 -25.63 -12.12
CA ILE A 163 -19.64 -25.87 -10.68
C ILE A 163 -18.62 -26.85 -10.16
N ASP A 164 -18.40 -28.00 -10.85
CA ASP A 164 -17.35 -28.96 -10.51
C ASP A 164 -15.97 -28.29 -10.49
N ASN A 165 -15.64 -27.55 -11.55
CA ASN A 165 -14.36 -26.84 -11.63
C ASN A 165 -14.15 -25.83 -10.52
N ALA A 166 -15.20 -25.13 -10.06
CA ALA A 166 -15.12 -24.20 -8.95
C ALA A 166 -14.75 -24.90 -7.62
N LEU A 167 -15.30 -26.12 -7.40
CA LEU A 167 -14.96 -26.94 -6.24
C LEU A 167 -13.54 -27.55 -6.36
N GLU A 168 -13.17 -28.05 -7.53
CA GLU A 168 -11.85 -28.66 -7.76
C GLU A 168 -10.70 -27.64 -7.62
N LYS A 169 -10.95 -26.35 -7.87
CA LYS A 169 -9.99 -25.27 -7.65
C LYS A 169 -9.71 -24.95 -6.18
N ILE A 170 -10.45 -25.51 -5.22
CA ILE A 170 -10.21 -25.28 -3.78
C ILE A 170 -8.77 -25.62 -3.38
N THR A 171 -8.22 -26.72 -3.89
CA THR A 171 -6.84 -27.15 -3.63
C THR A 171 -5.80 -26.18 -4.21
N GLU A 172 -6.06 -25.64 -5.40
CA GLU A 172 -5.21 -24.63 -6.03
C GLU A 172 -5.27 -23.30 -5.22
N HIS A 173 -6.47 -22.88 -4.83
CA HIS A 173 -6.66 -21.70 -3.98
C HIS A 173 -5.96 -21.82 -2.63
N LEU A 174 -5.99 -23.02 -2.02
CA LEU A 174 -5.25 -23.32 -0.79
C LEU A 174 -3.74 -23.19 -0.99
N ALA A 175 -3.20 -23.77 -2.06
CA ALA A 175 -1.78 -23.67 -2.38
C ALA A 175 -1.34 -22.21 -2.62
N ASN A 176 -2.15 -21.47 -3.36
CA ASN A 176 -1.90 -20.05 -3.63
C ASN A 176 -1.96 -19.20 -2.33
N ALA A 177 -2.92 -19.44 -1.45
CA ALA A 177 -3.03 -18.75 -0.16
C ALA A 177 -1.82 -19.03 0.74
N ARG A 178 -1.33 -20.26 0.78
CA ARG A 178 -0.10 -20.64 1.52
C ARG A 178 1.15 -19.96 0.94
N SER A 179 1.26 -19.88 -0.39
CA SER A 179 2.36 -19.16 -1.04
C SER A 179 2.33 -17.66 -0.73
N GLN A 180 1.15 -17.03 -0.75
CA GLN A 180 0.96 -15.64 -0.37
C GLN A 180 1.35 -15.40 1.10
N LEU A 181 0.94 -16.28 2.02
CA LEU A 181 1.30 -16.20 3.43
C LEU A 181 2.83 -16.23 3.62
N ALA A 182 3.51 -17.15 2.96
CA ALA A 182 4.98 -17.24 3.02
C ALA A 182 5.63 -15.95 2.52
N HIS A 183 5.18 -15.42 1.38
CA HIS A 183 5.69 -14.19 0.81
C HIS A 183 5.43 -12.95 1.71
N THR A 184 4.21 -12.79 2.23
CA THR A 184 3.87 -11.68 3.14
C THR A 184 4.67 -11.77 4.44
N THR A 185 4.92 -13.00 4.94
CA THR A 185 5.76 -13.20 6.14
C THR A 185 7.21 -12.79 5.87
N GLU A 186 7.77 -13.16 4.72
CA GLU A 186 9.11 -12.72 4.31
C GLU A 186 9.21 -11.20 4.18
N GLN A 187 8.20 -10.57 3.54
CA GLN A 187 8.13 -9.11 3.44
C GLN A 187 8.09 -8.42 4.82
N LEU A 188 7.35 -8.99 5.77
CA LEU A 188 7.30 -8.49 7.15
C LEU A 188 8.69 -8.52 7.80
N GLU A 189 9.42 -9.63 7.69
CA GLU A 189 10.77 -9.75 8.29
C GLU A 189 11.78 -8.80 7.63
N ASN A 190 11.74 -8.66 6.31
CA ASN A 190 12.55 -7.71 5.57
C ASN A 190 12.25 -6.26 5.99
N ALA A 191 10.96 -5.90 6.08
CA ALA A 191 10.53 -4.58 6.52
C ALA A 191 10.94 -4.28 7.98
N ARG A 192 10.89 -5.27 8.88
CA ARG A 192 11.37 -5.14 10.26
C ARG A 192 12.88 -4.84 10.31
N THR A 193 13.64 -5.55 9.51
CA THR A 193 15.11 -5.36 9.42
C THR A 193 15.44 -3.97 8.89
N GLU A 194 14.77 -3.55 7.82
CA GLU A 194 14.99 -2.22 7.20
C GLU A 194 14.54 -1.08 8.14
N MET A 195 13.42 -1.24 8.83
CA MET A 195 12.90 -0.26 9.80
C MET A 195 13.89 0.03 10.93
N THR A 196 14.67 -0.96 11.36
CA THR A 196 15.66 -0.82 12.44
C THR A 196 17.02 -0.35 11.97
N ALA A 197 17.27 -0.31 10.66
CA ALA A 197 18.55 0.11 10.10
C ALA A 197 18.83 1.59 10.41
N PRO A 198 20.05 1.93 10.90
CA PRO A 198 20.44 3.32 11.11
C PRO A 198 20.63 4.04 9.77
N PHE A 199 20.57 5.36 9.81
CA PHE A 199 20.88 6.14 8.61
C PHE A 199 22.33 5.91 8.18
N PRO A 200 22.60 5.43 6.93
CA PRO A 200 23.93 4.98 6.54
C PRO A 200 25.01 6.08 6.53
N LYS A 201 24.59 7.35 6.46
CA LYS A 201 25.47 8.52 6.40
C LYS A 201 25.44 9.37 7.68
N GLU A 202 25.02 8.81 8.81
CA GLU A 202 24.94 9.54 10.09
C GLU A 202 26.32 10.04 10.54
N ALA A 203 27.35 9.20 10.42
CA ALA A 203 28.73 9.58 10.76
C ALA A 203 29.27 10.70 9.86
N GLU A 204 29.04 10.62 8.56
CA GLU A 204 29.41 11.66 7.59
C GLU A 204 28.70 12.99 7.90
N LEU A 205 27.40 12.93 8.19
CA LEU A 205 26.63 14.11 8.57
C LEU A 205 27.16 14.73 9.85
N ALA A 206 27.44 13.94 10.88
CA ALA A 206 27.97 14.42 12.15
C ALA A 206 29.33 15.10 11.99
N GLU A 207 30.27 14.50 11.23
CA GLU A 207 31.58 15.06 10.97
C GLU A 207 31.53 16.40 10.23
N LYS A 208 30.75 16.44 9.12
CA LYS A 208 30.60 17.67 8.33
C LYS A 208 29.89 18.77 9.11
N THR A 209 28.89 18.43 9.92
CA THR A 209 28.21 19.38 10.80
C THR A 209 29.16 19.95 11.86
N ARG A 210 30.01 19.12 12.47
CA ARG A 210 31.04 19.54 13.42
C ARG A 210 32.00 20.54 12.76
N ARG A 211 32.51 20.19 11.57
CA ARG A 211 33.46 21.06 10.83
C ARG A 211 32.81 22.38 10.42
N LEU A 212 31.56 22.35 9.98
CA LEU A 212 30.78 23.55 9.66
C LEU A 212 30.63 24.48 10.87
N ASN A 213 30.35 23.92 12.04
CA ASN A 213 30.23 24.69 13.29
C ASN A 213 31.57 25.30 13.69
N GLU A 214 32.71 24.60 13.54
CA GLU A 214 34.05 25.15 13.77
C GLU A 214 34.32 26.35 12.87
N LEU A 215 34.02 26.26 11.58
CA LEU A 215 34.17 27.35 10.63
C LEU A 215 33.26 28.54 10.95
N ASN A 216 32.03 28.31 11.36
CA ASN A 216 31.10 29.38 11.79
C ASN A 216 31.67 30.17 12.98
N VAL A 217 32.22 29.46 13.98
CA VAL A 217 32.87 30.13 15.15
C VAL A 217 34.07 30.95 14.72
N LEU A 218 34.96 30.39 13.88
CA LEU A 218 36.16 31.08 13.40
C LEU A 218 35.82 32.33 12.58
N LEU A 219 34.82 32.24 11.71
CA LEU A 219 34.43 33.37 10.85
C LEU A 219 33.70 34.46 11.64
N ASN A 220 32.86 34.11 12.62
CA ASN A 220 32.19 35.07 13.50
C ASN A 220 33.20 35.80 14.40
N LEU A 221 34.25 35.16 14.91
CA LEU A 221 35.33 35.78 15.64
C LEU A 221 36.11 36.79 14.76
N ASN A 222 36.39 36.40 13.50
CA ASN A 222 37.06 37.27 12.54
C ASN A 222 36.22 38.50 12.09
N GLU A 223 34.89 38.43 12.18
CA GLU A 223 34.00 39.57 11.91
C GLU A 223 33.94 40.54 13.09
N GLN A 224 34.03 40.05 14.32
CA GLN A 224 34.03 40.91 15.53
C GLN A 224 35.36 41.65 15.73
N ASP A 225 36.47 41.14 15.20
CA ASP A 225 37.79 41.81 15.26
C ASP A 225 38.02 42.84 14.14
N ARG A 226 37.06 43.06 13.25
CA ARG A 226 37.14 44.17 12.27
C ARG A 226 36.78 45.48 12.95
N PRO A 227 37.69 46.48 12.99
CA PRO A 227 37.35 47.78 13.51
C PRO A 227 36.19 48.34 12.67
N VAL A 228 35.12 48.75 13.35
CA VAL A 228 34.01 49.50 12.76
C VAL A 228 34.63 50.77 12.23
N MET A 229 34.88 50.87 10.91
CA MET A 229 35.15 52.16 10.30
C MET A 229 33.88 52.99 10.51
N ALA A 230 33.96 53.98 11.38
CA ALA A 230 32.92 54.96 11.58
C ALA A 230 32.65 55.63 10.21
N ASP A 231 31.50 55.42 9.65
CA ASP A 231 30.99 56.29 8.59
C ASP A 231 30.89 57.67 9.18
N GLU A 232 31.72 58.58 8.68
CA GLU A 232 31.57 60.05 8.95
C GLU A 232 30.14 60.41 8.50
N PRO A 233 29.41 61.19 9.33
CA PRO A 233 28.10 61.66 8.93
C PRO A 233 28.27 62.67 7.81
N ASP A 234 27.66 62.35 6.66
CA ASP A 234 27.51 63.30 5.53
C ASP A 234 26.70 64.53 6.00
N GLU A 235 27.44 65.64 6.25
CA GLU A 235 26.87 67.00 6.46
C GLU A 235 26.40 67.50 5.10
N GLY A 236 25.13 67.38 4.80
CA GLY A 236 24.59 68.08 3.62
C GLY A 236 23.17 67.67 3.23
N ASP A 237 22.19 68.13 3.93
CA ASP A 237 21.10 68.91 3.28
C ASP A 237 20.13 69.51 4.30
N ARG A 238 20.34 70.84 4.57
CA ARG A 238 19.35 71.63 5.27
C ARG A 238 18.22 72.01 4.32
N ILE A 239 17.14 71.29 4.38
CA ILE A 239 15.89 71.65 3.72
C ILE A 239 15.09 72.56 4.64
N ARG A 240 14.91 73.80 4.19
CA ARG A 240 14.10 74.88 4.82
C ARG A 240 12.62 74.48 4.87
N PRO A 241 11.88 74.92 5.92
CA PRO A 241 10.43 74.65 5.97
C PRO A 241 9.69 75.66 5.06
N LYS A 242 8.82 75.22 4.20
CA LYS A 242 7.85 75.99 3.46
C LYS A 242 6.54 76.11 4.25
N ALA A 243 6.16 77.37 4.44
CA ALA A 243 5.02 77.85 5.20
C ALA A 243 3.66 77.32 4.70
N ALA A 244 2.75 77.28 5.63
CA ALA A 244 1.33 76.97 5.43
C ALA A 244 0.66 78.03 4.55
N GLU A 245 -0.23 77.60 3.68
CA GLU A 245 -1.31 78.43 3.18
C GLU A 245 -2.63 77.62 3.22
N ARG A 246 -3.59 78.27 3.89
CA ARG A 246 -4.98 77.91 4.09
C ARG A 246 -5.79 78.21 2.83
N GLU A 247 -7.01 77.65 2.84
CA GLU A 247 -8.24 78.08 2.12
C GLU A 247 -8.39 77.33 0.78
N ARG A 248 -9.50 76.59 0.49
CA ARG A 248 -10.93 76.65 0.88
C ARG A 248 -11.57 75.24 0.79
#